data_0b2dbdb9b39f9772957a4569f29369be
#
_entry.id   0b2dbdb9b39f9772957a4569f29369be
#
_cell.length_a   1.000
_cell.length_b   1.000
_cell.length_c   1.000
_cell.angle_alpha   90.00
_cell.angle_beta   90.00
_cell.angle_gamma   90.00
#
_symmetry.space_group_name_H-M   'P 1'
#
loop_
_entity.id
_entity.type
_entity.pdbx_description
1 polymer ?
#
loop_
_entity_poly.entity_id
_entity_poly.type
_entity_poly.pdbx_seq_one_letter_code
_entity_poly.pdbx_strand_id
1 'polypeptide(L)'
;MLKVMNQNNKNLDFSKDYESTNLSTNSPVQNFSLKKEEFKRKYQDKNRLLNFLKTNNPHFSEDFELIKFVSAGATGVVYEGKMRKKKNAANLAFKFKISKRGNKDKEDFQEIGILKKLHHQNITSIYAFTKIGTSMHYCVLEYGKHGDLEKFLKVLLKRKVLSETILCYFAQQILEALKYMHKCKIIHNDIKQSNIVVDANLDIKITDFSVSCTYANFDPDDCVEFPFMGTSKYICPEILGHVKMPVKEACKLDLYSLGVTLYELAFGIYPYKLNDVENKDYENILKNIKNEKLEFPTDKKISPLCKDFLSHLLVNDYNKRYNIEQALNHPWIQGAKIIKDEKENIYCLESFLINMITDNIQKFNDYIENESKITNNGNKFFLCFQK
;
A
#
# COMPACT_ATOMS: atom_id res chain seq x y z
N MET A 1 -21.70 12.83 -14.61
CA MET A 1 -22.91 13.24 -13.88
C MET A 1 -23.01 12.36 -12.63
N LEU A 2 -22.23 12.66 -11.60
CA LEU A 2 -22.22 11.98 -10.29
C LEU A 2 -22.79 12.99 -9.29
N LYS A 3 -24.10 12.93 -9.03
CA LYS A 3 -24.70 13.65 -7.90
C LYS A 3 -24.32 12.91 -6.63
N VAL A 4 -23.35 13.44 -5.91
CA VAL A 4 -23.05 13.05 -4.53
C VAL A 4 -24.12 13.64 -3.64
N MET A 5 -24.87 12.81 -2.95
CA MET A 5 -25.73 13.26 -1.86
C MET A 5 -24.87 13.79 -0.73
N ASN A 6 -24.85 15.11 -0.57
CA ASN A 6 -24.31 15.82 0.58
C ASN A 6 -25.41 15.86 1.65
N GLN A 7 -25.24 15.15 2.74
CA GLN A 7 -25.95 15.47 3.98
C GLN A 7 -25.06 15.24 5.21
N ASN A 8 -24.88 16.34 5.96
CA ASN A 8 -24.46 16.47 7.34
C ASN A 8 -22.99 16.18 7.72
N ASN A 9 -22.15 17.20 7.53
CA ASN A 9 -20.91 17.37 8.30
C ASN A 9 -21.24 17.97 9.68
N LYS A 10 -21.19 17.16 10.74
CA LYS A 10 -20.90 17.62 12.10
C LYS A 10 -19.49 17.22 12.46
N ASN A 11 -18.73 18.18 12.96
CA ASN A 11 -17.36 18.03 13.43
C ASN A 11 -17.23 16.83 14.39
N LEU A 12 -16.41 15.85 14.03
CA LEU A 12 -16.07 14.70 14.86
C LEU A 12 -14.73 15.00 15.53
N ASP A 13 -14.78 15.18 16.83
CA ASP A 13 -13.63 15.32 17.73
C ASP A 13 -13.06 13.92 18.03
N PHE A 14 -11.78 13.66 17.65
CA PHE A 14 -11.12 12.36 17.75
C PHE A 14 -10.22 12.20 18.98
N SER A 15 -10.29 13.15 19.95
CA SER A 15 -9.30 13.21 21.03
C SER A 15 -9.58 12.29 22.25
N LYS A 16 -10.63 11.46 22.27
CA LYS A 16 -11.11 10.87 23.54
C LYS A 16 -11.22 9.34 23.66
N ASP A 17 -10.78 8.51 22.74
CA ASP A 17 -11.03 7.06 22.88
C ASP A 17 -9.80 6.16 22.59
N TYR A 18 -8.67 6.36 23.28
CA TYR A 18 -7.61 5.35 23.37
C TYR A 18 -7.31 4.99 24.83
N GLU A 19 -8.20 4.25 25.45
CA GLU A 19 -7.88 3.53 26.68
C GLU A 19 -7.35 2.13 26.34
N SER A 20 -6.21 1.81 26.94
CA SER A 20 -5.55 0.50 26.92
C SER A 20 -6.42 -0.53 27.63
N THR A 21 -6.95 -1.52 26.91
CA THR A 21 -7.68 -2.65 27.50
C THR A 21 -6.76 -3.85 27.70
N ASN A 22 -6.59 -4.23 28.95
CA ASN A 22 -5.96 -5.48 29.39
C ASN A 22 -6.63 -6.72 28.79
N LEU A 23 -5.82 -7.67 28.34
CA LEU A 23 -6.20 -8.92 27.70
C LEU A 23 -6.78 -9.93 28.73
N SER A 24 -8.07 -10.21 28.64
CA SER A 24 -8.65 -11.45 29.16
C SER A 24 -9.04 -12.37 27.99
N THR A 25 -8.74 -13.65 28.13
CA THR A 25 -8.99 -14.74 27.17
C THR A 25 -10.46 -14.85 26.77
N ASN A 26 -10.77 -14.61 25.52
CA ASN A 26 -12.05 -14.50 24.79
C ASN A 26 -12.49 -13.06 24.50
N SER A 27 -11.56 -12.21 24.06
CA SER A 27 -11.84 -10.83 23.75
C SER A 27 -12.65 -10.64 22.45
N PRO A 28 -13.47 -9.56 22.35
CA PRO A 28 -14.18 -9.17 21.11
C PRO A 28 -13.26 -9.01 19.89
N VAL A 29 -11.96 -8.76 20.11
CA VAL A 29 -10.92 -8.60 19.09
C VAL A 29 -10.59 -9.92 18.40
N GLN A 30 -10.44 -11.04 19.14
CA GLN A 30 -10.20 -12.37 18.57
C GLN A 30 -11.40 -12.83 17.71
N ASN A 31 -12.61 -12.57 18.18
CA ASN A 31 -13.84 -12.92 17.45
C ASN A 31 -13.98 -12.14 16.13
N PHE A 32 -13.49 -10.89 16.07
CA PHE A 32 -13.51 -10.09 14.86
C PHE A 32 -12.42 -10.51 13.88
N SER A 33 -11.25 -10.93 14.36
CA SER A 33 -10.16 -11.46 13.52
C SER A 33 -10.59 -12.76 12.82
N LEU A 34 -11.22 -13.69 13.55
CA LEU A 34 -11.77 -14.93 12.97
C LEU A 34 -12.82 -14.64 11.90
N LYS A 35 -13.72 -13.68 12.14
CA LYS A 35 -14.72 -13.24 11.15
C LYS A 35 -14.09 -12.63 9.90
N LYS A 36 -12.98 -11.91 10.03
CA LYS A 36 -12.23 -11.40 8.86
C LYS A 36 -11.66 -12.51 8.01
N GLU A 37 -11.06 -13.54 8.60
CA GLU A 37 -10.48 -14.66 7.87
C GLU A 37 -11.59 -15.52 7.20
N GLU A 38 -12.71 -15.74 7.87
CA GLU A 38 -13.88 -16.40 7.29
C GLU A 38 -14.44 -15.60 6.11
N PHE A 39 -14.57 -14.27 6.26
CA PHE A 39 -14.99 -13.37 5.20
C PHE A 39 -14.08 -13.47 3.97
N LYS A 40 -12.76 -13.44 4.15
CA LYS A 40 -11.80 -13.57 3.06
C LYS A 40 -11.96 -14.90 2.33
N ARG A 41 -11.95 -16.03 3.06
CA ARG A 41 -12.15 -17.38 2.49
C ARG A 41 -13.46 -17.48 1.72
N LYS A 42 -14.54 -16.92 2.26
CA LYS A 42 -15.87 -16.96 1.64
C LYS A 42 -15.92 -16.16 0.35
N TYR A 43 -15.38 -14.94 0.35
CA TYR A 43 -15.53 -13.99 -0.73
C TYR A 43 -14.30 -13.85 -1.66
N GLN A 44 -13.32 -14.76 -1.55
CA GLN A 44 -12.37 -15.04 -2.63
C GLN A 44 -13.06 -15.73 -3.83
N ASP A 45 -14.15 -16.45 -3.58
CA ASP A 45 -15.00 -17.01 -4.62
C ASP A 45 -15.91 -15.92 -5.18
N LYS A 46 -15.68 -15.56 -6.45
CA LYS A 46 -16.45 -14.54 -7.16
C LYS A 46 -17.95 -14.84 -7.21
N ASN A 47 -18.33 -16.11 -7.39
CA ASN A 47 -19.74 -16.48 -7.51
C ASN A 47 -20.46 -16.34 -6.17
N ARG A 48 -19.81 -16.70 -5.06
CA ARG A 48 -20.36 -16.48 -3.71
C ARG A 48 -20.54 -14.98 -3.41
N LEU A 49 -19.56 -14.15 -3.80
CA LEU A 49 -19.68 -12.69 -3.67
C LEU A 49 -20.82 -12.15 -4.53
N LEU A 50 -20.91 -12.54 -5.80
CA LEU A 50 -21.98 -12.08 -6.70
C LEU A 50 -23.37 -12.50 -6.21
N ASN A 51 -23.53 -13.73 -5.70
CA ASN A 51 -24.80 -14.17 -5.11
C ASN A 51 -25.18 -13.36 -3.89
N PHE A 52 -24.22 -13.04 -3.01
CA PHE A 52 -24.45 -12.15 -1.88
C PHE A 52 -24.88 -10.75 -2.34
N LEU A 53 -24.18 -10.18 -3.34
CA LEU A 53 -24.49 -8.86 -3.90
C LEU A 53 -25.88 -8.82 -4.55
N LYS A 54 -26.29 -9.86 -5.28
CA LYS A 54 -27.64 -9.94 -5.88
C LYS A 54 -28.73 -9.80 -4.83
N THR A 55 -28.55 -10.38 -3.67
CA THR A 55 -29.55 -10.34 -2.58
C THR A 55 -29.51 -9.01 -1.82
N ASN A 56 -28.33 -8.45 -1.56
CA ASN A 56 -28.15 -7.36 -0.60
C ASN A 56 -27.86 -6.00 -1.26
N ASN A 57 -27.51 -5.99 -2.55
CA ASN A 57 -27.33 -4.80 -3.38
C ASN A 57 -27.61 -5.14 -4.86
N PRO A 58 -28.88 -5.34 -5.25
CA PRO A 58 -29.23 -5.80 -6.60
C PRO A 58 -28.71 -4.89 -7.70
N HIS A 59 -28.66 -3.56 -7.47
CA HIS A 59 -28.18 -2.58 -8.45
C HIS A 59 -26.67 -2.69 -8.74
N PHE A 60 -25.89 -3.36 -7.89
CA PHE A 60 -24.46 -3.57 -8.16
C PHE A 60 -24.23 -4.19 -9.54
N SER A 61 -24.96 -5.26 -9.84
CA SER A 61 -24.81 -6.01 -11.10
C SER A 61 -25.36 -5.26 -12.34
N GLU A 62 -26.16 -4.23 -12.15
CA GLU A 62 -26.63 -3.36 -13.23
C GLU A 62 -25.56 -2.34 -13.65
N ASP A 63 -24.79 -1.84 -12.67
CA ASP A 63 -23.80 -0.80 -12.89
C ASP A 63 -22.39 -1.34 -13.13
N PHE A 64 -22.04 -2.47 -12.49
CA PHE A 64 -20.70 -3.01 -12.47
C PHE A 64 -20.60 -4.48 -12.87
N GLU A 65 -19.43 -4.83 -13.38
CA GLU A 65 -19.02 -6.21 -13.66
C GLU A 65 -17.72 -6.51 -12.93
N LEU A 66 -17.70 -7.54 -12.09
CA LEU A 66 -16.46 -8.06 -11.53
C LEU A 66 -15.77 -8.97 -12.57
N ILE A 67 -14.52 -8.70 -12.86
CA ILE A 67 -13.72 -9.44 -13.85
C ILE A 67 -13.02 -10.60 -13.17
N LYS A 68 -12.08 -10.31 -12.26
CA LYS A 68 -11.31 -11.34 -11.56
C LYS A 68 -10.96 -10.93 -10.13
N PHE A 69 -10.67 -11.94 -9.30
CA PHE A 69 -10.07 -11.74 -7.97
C PHE A 69 -8.63 -11.24 -8.11
N VAL A 70 -8.27 -10.25 -7.31
CA VAL A 70 -6.92 -9.64 -7.30
C VAL A 70 -6.14 -10.04 -6.06
N SER A 71 -6.74 -9.84 -4.87
CA SER A 71 -6.06 -10.13 -3.60
C SER A 71 -7.03 -10.24 -2.43
N ALA A 72 -6.57 -10.91 -1.37
CA ALA A 72 -7.15 -10.84 -0.04
C ALA A 72 -6.07 -10.37 0.94
N GLY A 73 -6.28 -9.24 1.59
CA GLY A 73 -5.37 -8.66 2.56
C GLY A 73 -5.97 -8.57 3.96
N ALA A 74 -5.25 -7.97 4.90
CA ALA A 74 -5.75 -7.75 6.26
C ALA A 74 -7.07 -6.97 6.30
N THR A 75 -7.32 -6.15 5.29
CA THR A 75 -8.45 -5.21 5.24
C THR A 75 -9.65 -5.70 4.43
N GLY A 76 -9.57 -6.82 3.70
CA GLY A 76 -10.69 -7.36 2.92
C GLY A 76 -10.26 -8.09 1.65
N VAL A 77 -11.17 -8.17 0.68
CA VAL A 77 -10.93 -8.77 -0.64
C VAL A 77 -11.03 -7.72 -1.74
N VAL A 78 -10.16 -7.81 -2.74
CA VAL A 78 -10.10 -6.89 -3.88
C VAL A 78 -10.39 -7.64 -5.17
N TYR A 79 -11.25 -7.06 -5.99
CA TYR A 79 -11.58 -7.53 -7.32
C TYR A 79 -11.28 -6.47 -8.37
N GLU A 80 -10.80 -6.89 -9.52
CA GLU A 80 -10.81 -6.09 -10.73
C GLU A 80 -12.22 -6.13 -11.31
N GLY A 81 -12.70 -4.99 -11.81
CA GLY A 81 -13.99 -4.89 -12.46
C GLY A 81 -14.07 -3.65 -13.34
N LYS A 82 -15.25 -3.40 -13.91
CA LYS A 82 -15.52 -2.25 -14.78
C LYS A 82 -16.98 -1.79 -14.68
N MET A 83 -17.22 -0.57 -15.17
CA MET A 83 -18.59 -0.06 -15.34
C MET A 83 -19.24 -0.67 -16.59
N ARG A 84 -20.45 -1.22 -16.46
CA ARG A 84 -21.17 -1.83 -17.60
C ARG A 84 -21.65 -0.80 -18.63
N LYS A 85 -22.12 0.34 -18.15
CA LYS A 85 -22.76 1.37 -19.01
C LYS A 85 -21.77 2.22 -19.80
N LYS A 86 -20.46 2.05 -19.60
CA LYS A 86 -19.42 2.85 -20.26
C LYS A 86 -18.52 1.95 -21.13
N LYS A 87 -18.74 1.97 -22.44
CA LYS A 87 -17.84 1.31 -23.41
C LYS A 87 -16.43 1.91 -23.25
N ASN A 88 -15.40 1.06 -23.23
CA ASN A 88 -14.00 1.46 -23.05
C ASN A 88 -13.68 2.14 -21.70
N ALA A 89 -14.45 1.86 -20.63
CA ALA A 89 -14.09 2.32 -19.31
C ALA A 89 -12.80 1.64 -18.85
N ALA A 90 -11.92 2.41 -18.20
CA ALA A 90 -10.78 1.86 -17.49
C ALA A 90 -11.25 0.85 -16.42
N ASN A 91 -10.44 -0.17 -16.17
CA ASN A 91 -10.71 -1.11 -15.10
C ASN A 91 -10.63 -0.41 -13.74
N LEU A 92 -11.40 -0.91 -12.79
CA LEU A 92 -11.57 -0.39 -11.45
C LEU A 92 -11.20 -1.47 -10.44
N ALA A 93 -10.76 -1.05 -9.25
CA ALA A 93 -10.57 -1.95 -8.12
C ALA A 93 -11.77 -1.85 -7.17
N PHE A 94 -12.37 -2.98 -6.87
CA PHE A 94 -13.49 -3.11 -5.93
C PHE A 94 -12.95 -3.75 -4.64
N LYS A 95 -12.78 -2.95 -3.59
CA LYS A 95 -12.31 -3.40 -2.28
C LYS A 95 -13.51 -3.63 -1.36
N PHE A 96 -13.81 -4.89 -1.07
CA PHE A 96 -14.89 -5.31 -0.17
C PHE A 96 -14.34 -5.56 1.22
N LYS A 97 -14.98 -4.99 2.24
CA LYS A 97 -14.59 -5.13 3.65
C LYS A 97 -15.78 -5.51 4.52
N ILE A 98 -15.52 -6.26 5.59
CA ILE A 98 -16.50 -6.49 6.63
C ILE A 98 -16.64 -5.24 7.49
N SER A 99 -17.86 -4.78 7.71
CA SER A 99 -18.13 -3.66 8.62
C SER A 99 -18.09 -4.13 10.07
N LYS A 100 -17.48 -3.34 10.94
CA LYS A 100 -17.53 -3.55 12.39
C LYS A 100 -18.93 -3.14 12.89
N ARG A 101 -19.60 -3.98 13.70
CA ARG A 101 -20.88 -3.63 14.31
C ARG A 101 -20.68 -2.60 15.45
N GLY A 102 -21.57 -1.60 15.54
CA GLY A 102 -21.60 -0.61 16.61
C GLY A 102 -20.84 0.68 16.29
N ASN A 103 -20.53 1.49 17.30
CA ASN A 103 -19.87 2.82 17.18
C ASN A 103 -18.48 2.80 16.50
N LYS A 104 -17.96 1.62 16.11
CA LYS A 104 -16.69 1.44 15.40
C LYS A 104 -16.77 1.60 13.86
N ASP A 105 -17.91 2.02 13.33
CA ASP A 105 -18.01 2.53 11.94
C ASP A 105 -17.05 3.72 11.67
N LYS A 106 -16.56 4.37 12.73
CA LYS A 106 -15.62 5.51 12.64
C LYS A 106 -14.35 5.18 11.85
N GLU A 107 -13.75 4.00 12.05
CA GLU A 107 -12.50 3.61 11.36
C GLU A 107 -12.71 3.41 9.84
N ASP A 108 -13.82 2.77 9.45
CA ASP A 108 -14.15 2.58 8.03
C ASP A 108 -14.40 3.92 7.33
N PHE A 109 -15.04 4.87 8.05
CA PHE A 109 -15.25 6.23 7.54
C PHE A 109 -13.97 7.07 7.53
N GLN A 110 -13.00 6.79 8.42
CA GLN A 110 -11.72 7.50 8.45
C GLN A 110 -10.93 7.27 7.16
N GLU A 111 -10.73 5.99 6.74
CA GLU A 111 -10.07 5.67 5.47
C GLU A 111 -10.74 6.41 4.30
N ILE A 112 -12.07 6.34 4.22
CA ILE A 112 -12.85 6.98 3.16
C ILE A 112 -12.74 8.51 3.24
N GLY A 113 -12.80 9.08 4.45
CA GLY A 113 -12.66 10.51 4.68
C GLY A 113 -11.30 11.05 4.28
N ILE A 114 -10.24 10.28 4.52
CA ILE A 114 -8.87 10.59 4.08
C ILE A 114 -8.79 10.53 2.56
N LEU A 115 -9.18 9.40 1.95
CA LEU A 115 -9.10 9.22 0.49
C LEU A 115 -9.90 10.28 -0.29
N LYS A 116 -11.04 10.72 0.21
CA LYS A 116 -11.84 11.78 -0.43
C LYS A 116 -11.17 13.15 -0.42
N LYS A 117 -10.23 13.39 0.50
CA LYS A 117 -9.48 14.66 0.60
C LYS A 117 -8.23 14.68 -0.27
N LEU A 118 -7.74 13.50 -0.66
CA LEU A 118 -6.47 13.34 -1.37
C LEU A 118 -6.70 13.26 -2.88
N HIS A 119 -6.08 14.19 -3.61
CA HIS A 119 -6.11 14.23 -5.08
C HIS A 119 -4.68 14.45 -5.59
N HIS A 120 -4.00 13.35 -5.94
CA HIS A 120 -2.62 13.38 -6.43
C HIS A 120 -2.38 12.24 -7.41
N GLN A 121 -1.58 12.48 -8.46
CA GLN A 121 -1.30 11.48 -9.51
C GLN A 121 -0.72 10.16 -8.95
N ASN A 122 0.05 10.22 -7.88
CA ASN A 122 0.68 9.06 -7.24
C ASN A 122 -0.07 8.58 -5.98
N ILE A 123 -1.35 8.89 -5.85
CA ILE A 123 -2.25 8.38 -4.81
C ILE A 123 -3.48 7.80 -5.48
N THR A 124 -3.89 6.59 -5.05
CA THR A 124 -5.08 5.93 -5.58
C THR A 124 -6.35 6.75 -5.35
N SER A 125 -7.06 7.05 -6.41
CA SER A 125 -8.34 7.79 -6.35
C SER A 125 -9.47 6.90 -5.88
N ILE A 126 -10.39 7.44 -5.05
CA ILE A 126 -11.66 6.81 -4.70
C ILE A 126 -12.79 7.39 -5.55
N TYR A 127 -13.55 6.52 -6.22
CA TYR A 127 -14.67 6.92 -7.09
C TYR A 127 -16.03 6.74 -6.42
N ALA A 128 -16.18 5.71 -5.58
CA ALA A 128 -17.41 5.45 -4.86
C ALA A 128 -17.17 4.67 -3.56
N PHE A 129 -18.12 4.83 -2.65
CA PHE A 129 -18.21 4.05 -1.41
C PHE A 129 -19.66 3.67 -1.18
N THR A 130 -19.92 2.41 -0.85
CA THR A 130 -21.27 1.91 -0.61
C THR A 130 -21.30 0.92 0.53
N LYS A 131 -22.20 1.12 1.49
CA LYS A 131 -22.54 0.12 2.50
C LYS A 131 -23.50 -0.90 1.95
N ILE A 132 -23.33 -2.16 2.32
CA ILE A 132 -24.22 -3.28 1.98
C ILE A 132 -24.77 -3.83 3.28
N GLY A 133 -26.00 -3.45 3.61
CA GLY A 133 -26.59 -3.75 4.90
C GLY A 133 -25.75 -3.25 6.07
N THR A 134 -25.67 -4.02 7.15
CA THR A 134 -24.92 -3.67 8.37
C THR A 134 -23.57 -4.39 8.49
N SER A 135 -23.23 -5.28 7.54
CA SER A 135 -22.13 -6.22 7.70
C SER A 135 -21.00 -6.07 6.69
N MET A 136 -21.19 -5.33 5.62
CA MET A 136 -20.20 -5.17 4.55
C MET A 136 -20.27 -3.76 3.95
N HIS A 137 -19.16 -3.32 3.43
CA HIS A 137 -19.09 -2.18 2.51
C HIS A 137 -18.08 -2.45 1.39
N TYR A 138 -18.16 -1.67 0.32
CA TYR A 138 -17.13 -1.67 -0.71
C TYR A 138 -16.75 -0.25 -1.14
N CYS A 139 -15.51 -0.12 -1.56
CA CYS A 139 -14.99 1.05 -2.23
C CYS A 139 -14.70 0.71 -3.68
N VAL A 140 -14.98 1.66 -4.57
CA VAL A 140 -14.53 1.63 -5.97
C VAL A 140 -13.35 2.56 -6.10
N LEU A 141 -12.20 1.99 -6.43
CA LEU A 141 -10.91 2.67 -6.46
C LEU A 141 -10.31 2.61 -7.86
N GLU A 142 -9.36 3.48 -8.10
CA GLU A 142 -8.48 3.39 -9.26
C GLU A 142 -7.73 2.06 -9.26
N TYR A 143 -7.56 1.45 -10.44
CA TYR A 143 -6.96 0.12 -10.58
C TYR A 143 -5.51 0.20 -11.01
N GLY A 144 -4.62 -0.36 -10.21
CA GLY A 144 -3.23 -0.57 -10.57
C GLY A 144 -3.09 -1.79 -11.50
N LYS A 145 -2.99 -1.56 -12.80
CA LYS A 145 -3.00 -2.59 -13.84
C LYS A 145 -1.96 -3.69 -13.63
N HIS A 146 -0.78 -3.31 -13.14
CA HIS A 146 0.35 -4.21 -12.95
C HIS A 146 0.46 -4.76 -11.51
N GLY A 147 -0.57 -4.51 -10.67
CA GLY A 147 -0.62 -4.96 -9.29
C GLY A 147 0.23 -4.11 -8.34
N ASP A 148 0.46 -4.62 -7.14
CA ASP A 148 1.37 -4.02 -6.16
C ASP A 148 2.84 -4.27 -6.53
N LEU A 149 3.77 -3.49 -5.95
CA LEU A 149 5.21 -3.60 -6.26
C LEU A 149 5.77 -4.99 -5.95
N GLU A 150 5.24 -5.69 -4.95
CA GLU A 150 5.67 -7.04 -4.63
C GLU A 150 5.33 -8.03 -5.75
N LYS A 151 4.10 -7.95 -6.29
CA LYS A 151 3.68 -8.76 -7.45
C LYS A 151 4.37 -8.31 -8.72
N PHE A 152 4.51 -6.99 -8.94
CA PHE A 152 5.22 -6.44 -10.07
C PHE A 152 6.64 -7.00 -10.17
N LEU A 153 7.38 -7.04 -9.06
CA LEU A 153 8.71 -7.64 -9.01
C LEU A 153 8.69 -9.14 -9.27
N LYS A 154 7.92 -9.88 -8.50
CA LYS A 154 7.94 -11.36 -8.50
C LYS A 154 7.38 -11.94 -9.78
N VAL A 155 6.28 -11.41 -10.28
CA VAL A 155 5.53 -12.00 -11.39
C VAL A 155 5.98 -11.43 -12.73
N LEU A 156 5.98 -10.10 -12.89
CA LEU A 156 6.27 -9.47 -14.17
C LEU A 156 7.77 -9.40 -14.46
N LEU A 157 8.57 -8.98 -13.50
CA LEU A 157 10.01 -8.85 -13.70
C LEU A 157 10.78 -10.14 -13.39
N LYS A 158 10.18 -11.13 -12.74
CA LYS A 158 10.82 -12.35 -12.24
C LYS A 158 12.14 -12.05 -11.49
N ARG A 159 12.14 -10.94 -10.75
CA ARG A 159 13.30 -10.42 -10.03
C ARG A 159 12.94 -10.19 -8.55
N LYS A 160 13.96 -10.23 -7.71
CA LYS A 160 13.82 -9.91 -6.27
C LYS A 160 14.07 -8.43 -6.00
N VAL A 161 14.74 -7.72 -6.93
CA VAL A 161 15.18 -6.33 -6.75
C VAL A 161 14.96 -5.51 -8.01
N LEU A 162 14.78 -4.19 -7.85
CA LEU A 162 14.73 -3.23 -8.94
C LEU A 162 16.15 -2.81 -9.39
N SER A 163 16.27 -2.37 -10.63
CA SER A 163 17.43 -1.58 -11.02
C SER A 163 17.41 -0.23 -10.31
N GLU A 164 18.58 0.34 -10.07
CA GLU A 164 18.68 1.61 -9.33
C GLU A 164 17.94 2.76 -10.04
N THR A 165 17.95 2.79 -11.37
CA THR A 165 17.23 3.79 -12.17
C THR A 165 15.72 3.77 -11.89
N ILE A 166 15.11 2.57 -11.92
CA ILE A 166 13.68 2.40 -11.64
C ILE A 166 13.39 2.69 -10.16
N LEU A 167 14.28 2.25 -9.27
CA LEU A 167 14.17 2.51 -7.84
C LEU A 167 14.14 4.01 -7.55
N CYS A 168 15.03 4.78 -8.18
CA CYS A 168 15.11 6.23 -8.06
C CYS A 168 13.83 6.91 -8.59
N TYR A 169 13.35 6.48 -9.77
CA TYR A 169 12.12 6.98 -10.37
C TYR A 169 10.90 6.75 -9.47
N PHE A 170 10.74 5.55 -8.91
CA PHE A 170 9.65 5.24 -7.99
C PHE A 170 9.80 5.99 -6.65
N ALA A 171 11.03 6.09 -6.13
CA ALA A 171 11.30 6.84 -4.90
C ALA A 171 10.87 8.31 -5.02
N GLN A 172 11.16 8.97 -6.15
CA GLN A 172 10.73 10.33 -6.41
C GLN A 172 9.21 10.46 -6.39
N GLN A 173 8.50 9.57 -7.08
CA GLN A 173 7.02 9.61 -7.13
C GLN A 173 6.40 9.38 -5.75
N ILE A 174 6.96 8.45 -4.94
CA ILE A 174 6.51 8.21 -3.57
C ILE A 174 6.73 9.46 -2.71
N LEU A 175 7.91 10.08 -2.81
CA LEU A 175 8.23 11.30 -2.05
C LEU A 175 7.29 12.46 -2.40
N GLU A 176 6.95 12.67 -3.67
CA GLU A 176 5.98 13.70 -4.08
C GLU A 176 4.58 13.42 -3.51
N ALA A 177 4.15 12.17 -3.52
CA ALA A 177 2.89 11.76 -2.90
C ALA A 177 2.90 12.01 -1.38
N LEU A 178 3.97 11.60 -0.68
CA LEU A 178 4.15 11.83 0.75
C LEU A 178 4.19 13.32 1.08
N LYS A 179 4.90 14.14 0.30
CA LYS A 179 4.92 15.61 0.46
C LYS A 179 3.51 16.18 0.42
N TYR A 180 2.70 15.74 -0.56
CA TYR A 180 1.32 16.18 -0.68
C TYR A 180 0.47 15.73 0.52
N MET A 181 0.58 14.46 0.96
CA MET A 181 -0.14 13.94 2.13
C MET A 181 0.23 14.68 3.42
N HIS A 182 1.52 14.91 3.66
CA HIS A 182 2.02 15.61 4.84
C HIS A 182 1.58 17.08 4.85
N LYS A 183 1.49 17.73 3.68
CA LYS A 183 0.87 19.06 3.55
C LYS A 183 -0.61 19.04 3.96
N CYS A 184 -1.32 17.95 3.67
CA CYS A 184 -2.70 17.73 4.11
C CYS A 184 -2.80 17.26 5.58
N LYS A 185 -1.69 17.21 6.33
CA LYS A 185 -1.60 16.73 7.72
C LYS A 185 -2.07 15.28 7.88
N ILE A 186 -1.69 14.42 6.93
CA ILE A 186 -2.01 13.00 6.91
C ILE A 186 -0.71 12.20 6.86
N ILE A 187 -0.58 11.19 7.74
CA ILE A 187 0.45 10.17 7.71
C ILE A 187 -0.17 8.85 7.23
N HIS A 188 0.59 8.10 6.43
CA HIS A 188 0.13 6.81 5.89
C HIS A 188 0.24 5.67 6.91
N ASN A 189 1.33 5.63 7.68
CA ASN A 189 1.68 4.60 8.68
C ASN A 189 1.94 3.18 8.16
N ASP A 190 1.79 2.90 6.86
CA ASP A 190 2.02 1.55 6.31
C ASP A 190 2.61 1.60 4.90
N ILE A 191 3.64 2.43 4.69
CA ILE A 191 4.38 2.49 3.42
C ILE A 191 5.20 1.22 3.27
N LYS A 192 4.83 0.41 2.26
CA LYS A 192 5.49 -0.87 1.91
C LYS A 192 5.15 -1.29 0.49
N GLN A 193 5.87 -2.28 -0.06
CA GLN A 193 5.69 -2.76 -1.44
C GLN A 193 4.25 -3.16 -1.78
N SER A 194 3.54 -3.83 -0.87
CA SER A 194 2.17 -4.29 -1.11
C SER A 194 1.10 -3.18 -1.06
N ASN A 195 1.46 -1.98 -0.57
CA ASN A 195 0.61 -0.79 -0.53
C ASN A 195 0.99 0.26 -1.58
N ILE A 196 1.81 -0.12 -2.55
CA ILE A 196 2.18 0.72 -3.70
C ILE A 196 1.84 -0.08 -4.95
N VAL A 197 0.90 0.41 -5.75
CA VAL A 197 0.47 -0.26 -6.99
C VAL A 197 1.07 0.44 -8.21
N VAL A 198 1.26 -0.32 -9.29
CA VAL A 198 1.77 0.17 -10.57
C VAL A 198 0.61 0.27 -11.54
N ASP A 199 0.40 1.44 -12.13
CA ASP A 199 -0.69 1.70 -13.06
C ASP A 199 -0.34 1.29 -14.51
N ALA A 200 -1.23 1.62 -15.46
CA ALA A 200 -1.06 1.27 -16.87
C ALA A 200 0.11 2.02 -17.55
N ASN A 201 0.52 3.16 -17.01
CA ASN A 201 1.62 4.00 -17.53
C ASN A 201 2.96 3.68 -16.85
N LEU A 202 3.00 2.65 -15.99
CA LEU A 202 4.14 2.29 -15.15
C LEU A 202 4.46 3.34 -14.06
N ASP A 203 3.50 4.21 -13.74
CA ASP A 203 3.58 5.11 -12.60
C ASP A 203 3.09 4.41 -11.33
N ILE A 204 3.65 4.80 -10.19
CA ILE A 204 3.23 4.25 -8.89
C ILE A 204 2.06 5.04 -8.31
N LYS A 205 1.24 4.35 -7.51
CA LYS A 205 0.22 4.99 -6.67
C LYS A 205 0.21 4.36 -5.29
N ILE A 206 0.25 5.21 -4.26
CA ILE A 206 0.08 4.79 -2.86
C ILE A 206 -1.39 4.42 -2.65
N THR A 207 -1.64 3.29 -2.00
CA THR A 207 -2.98 2.75 -1.72
C THR A 207 -3.07 2.21 -0.29
N ASP A 208 -4.27 1.82 0.14
CA ASP A 208 -4.60 1.24 1.45
C ASP A 208 -4.35 2.19 2.65
N PHE A 209 -5.26 3.14 2.82
CA PHE A 209 -5.25 4.14 3.89
C PHE A 209 -5.93 3.66 5.19
N SER A 210 -6.05 2.35 5.40
CA SER A 210 -6.80 1.76 6.52
C SER A 210 -6.22 2.04 7.90
N VAL A 211 -4.92 2.34 7.99
CA VAL A 211 -4.20 2.70 9.22
C VAL A 211 -3.65 4.12 9.19
N SER A 212 -3.99 4.89 8.16
CA SER A 212 -3.59 6.28 8.03
C SER A 212 -4.31 7.15 9.04
N CYS A 213 -3.64 8.18 9.52
CA CYS A 213 -4.23 9.11 10.47
C CYS A 213 -3.99 10.57 10.08
N THR A 214 -4.84 11.47 10.59
CA THR A 214 -4.66 12.91 10.47
C THR A 214 -4.20 13.49 11.79
N TYR A 215 -3.29 14.45 11.72
CA TYR A 215 -2.78 15.21 12.85
C TYR A 215 -3.10 16.72 12.74
N ALA A 216 -4.11 17.07 11.92
CA ALA A 216 -4.51 18.45 11.67
C ALA A 216 -5.04 19.20 12.89
N ASN A 217 -5.50 18.48 13.91
CA ASN A 217 -6.10 19.05 15.12
C ASN A 217 -5.11 19.25 16.28
N PHE A 218 -3.83 18.92 16.07
CA PHE A 218 -2.77 19.07 17.07
C PHE A 218 -1.95 20.33 16.81
N ASP A 219 -1.43 20.94 17.87
CA ASP A 219 -0.41 21.97 17.75
C ASP A 219 0.89 21.33 17.20
N PRO A 220 1.62 21.99 16.28
CA PRO A 220 2.85 21.44 15.73
C PRO A 220 3.92 21.09 16.75
N ASP A 221 3.96 21.78 17.89
CA ASP A 221 4.93 21.56 18.95
C ASP A 221 4.46 20.59 20.04
N ASP A 222 3.17 20.16 20.01
CA ASP A 222 2.67 19.12 20.89
C ASP A 222 3.49 17.83 20.72
N CYS A 223 3.94 17.26 21.85
CA CYS A 223 4.60 15.96 21.86
C CYS A 223 3.58 14.85 22.10
N VAL A 224 3.30 14.09 21.04
CA VAL A 224 2.31 13.01 21.07
C VAL A 224 2.98 11.66 20.81
N GLU A 225 2.38 10.61 21.35
CA GLU A 225 2.68 9.23 20.96
C GLU A 225 1.79 8.85 19.79
N PHE A 226 2.39 8.49 18.67
CA PHE A 226 1.63 8.04 17.50
C PHE A 226 1.18 6.60 17.67
N PRO A 227 -0.04 6.25 17.18
CA PRO A 227 -0.61 4.93 17.41
C PRO A 227 0.24 3.84 16.79
N PHE A 228 0.39 2.73 17.50
CA PHE A 228 1.06 1.52 17.04
C PHE A 228 0.22 0.84 15.97
N MET A 229 0.45 1.20 14.71
CA MET A 229 -0.26 0.70 13.54
C MET A 229 0.72 0.42 12.39
N GLY A 230 0.29 -0.38 11.42
CA GLY A 230 1.07 -0.73 10.26
C GLY A 230 1.68 -2.13 10.33
N THR A 231 2.68 -2.38 9.50
CA THR A 231 3.35 -3.67 9.35
C THR A 231 4.68 -3.64 10.08
N SER A 232 4.85 -4.51 11.08
CA SER A 232 5.97 -4.48 12.05
C SER A 232 7.35 -4.27 11.45
N LYS A 233 7.65 -4.86 10.30
CA LYS A 233 8.96 -4.75 9.62
C LYS A 233 9.28 -3.35 9.09
N TYR A 234 8.28 -2.49 8.92
CA TYR A 234 8.39 -1.15 8.35
C TYR A 234 8.16 -0.05 9.39
N ILE A 235 7.73 -0.44 10.61
CA ILE A 235 7.43 0.51 11.69
C ILE A 235 8.75 1.12 12.20
N CYS A 236 8.75 2.43 12.36
CA CYS A 236 9.92 3.16 12.84
C CYS A 236 10.20 2.93 14.33
N PRO A 237 11.46 3.13 14.78
CA PRO A 237 11.85 2.90 16.16
C PRO A 237 11.05 3.72 17.16
N GLU A 238 10.58 4.91 16.79
CA GLU A 238 9.79 5.79 17.65
C GLU A 238 8.46 5.16 18.03
N ILE A 239 7.74 4.58 17.06
CA ILE A 239 6.47 3.88 17.31
C ILE A 239 6.71 2.59 18.09
N LEU A 240 7.72 1.80 17.70
CA LEU A 240 8.08 0.56 18.42
C LEU A 240 8.47 0.81 19.88
N GLY A 241 9.09 1.95 20.17
CA GLY A 241 9.55 2.35 21.49
C GLY A 241 8.60 3.25 22.27
N HIS A 242 7.38 3.47 21.77
CA HIS A 242 6.39 4.36 22.43
C HIS A 242 6.93 5.76 22.73
N VAL A 243 7.75 6.31 21.81
CA VAL A 243 8.40 7.60 21.96
C VAL A 243 7.42 8.72 21.63
N LYS A 244 7.24 9.68 22.54
CA LYS A 244 6.54 10.93 22.23
C LYS A 244 7.43 11.81 21.37
N MET A 245 6.89 12.33 20.29
CA MET A 245 7.61 13.22 19.37
C MET A 245 6.75 14.42 18.96
N PRO A 246 7.37 15.57 18.61
CA PRO A 246 6.62 16.74 18.17
C PRO A 246 5.80 16.42 16.92
N VAL A 247 4.58 16.90 16.85
CA VAL A 247 3.66 16.66 15.75
C VAL A 247 4.22 17.15 14.40
N LYS A 248 5.00 18.24 14.42
CA LYS A 248 5.71 18.74 13.22
C LYS A 248 6.70 17.74 12.61
N GLU A 249 7.18 16.77 13.38
CA GLU A 249 8.10 15.72 12.95
C GLU A 249 7.38 14.44 12.47
N ALA A 250 6.04 14.39 12.56
CA ALA A 250 5.24 13.21 12.22
C ALA A 250 5.50 12.64 10.81
N CYS A 251 5.81 13.51 9.85
CA CYS A 251 6.15 13.11 8.48
C CYS A 251 7.35 12.15 8.40
N LYS A 252 8.26 12.19 9.39
CA LYS A 252 9.45 11.33 9.42
C LYS A 252 9.14 9.86 9.72
N LEU A 253 7.93 9.55 10.21
CA LEU A 253 7.45 8.18 10.38
C LEU A 253 7.33 7.47 9.02
N ASP A 254 6.64 8.10 8.06
CA ASP A 254 6.51 7.57 6.70
C ASP A 254 7.85 7.50 5.96
N LEU A 255 8.76 8.45 6.22
CA LEU A 255 10.09 8.47 5.58
C LEU A 255 10.97 7.31 6.04
N TYR A 256 10.87 6.89 7.31
CA TYR A 256 11.55 5.67 7.75
C TYR A 256 10.98 4.43 7.04
N SER A 257 9.66 4.28 7.01
CA SER A 257 9.00 3.18 6.32
C SER A 257 9.34 3.15 4.82
N LEU A 258 9.46 4.33 4.18
CA LEU A 258 9.97 4.47 2.82
C LEU A 258 11.41 3.97 2.72
N GLY A 259 12.27 4.34 3.65
CA GLY A 259 13.67 3.85 3.70
C GLY A 259 13.75 2.33 3.73
N VAL A 260 12.95 1.67 4.59
CA VAL A 260 12.86 0.20 4.65
C VAL A 260 12.36 -0.37 3.33
N THR A 261 11.31 0.23 2.75
CA THR A 261 10.73 -0.21 1.47
C THR A 261 11.74 -0.12 0.33
N LEU A 262 12.45 0.99 0.21
CA LEU A 262 13.47 1.18 -0.84
C LEU A 262 14.67 0.26 -0.65
N TYR A 263 15.08 0.03 0.61
CA TYR A 263 16.15 -0.92 0.91
C TYR A 263 15.76 -2.35 0.46
N GLU A 264 14.55 -2.79 0.79
CA GLU A 264 14.04 -4.09 0.35
C GLU A 264 13.93 -4.19 -1.18
N LEU A 265 13.48 -3.13 -1.86
CA LEU A 265 13.43 -3.06 -3.33
C LEU A 265 14.82 -3.10 -3.98
N ALA A 266 15.84 -2.51 -3.33
CA ALA A 266 17.21 -2.47 -3.81
C ALA A 266 17.95 -3.79 -3.58
N PHE A 267 17.77 -4.41 -2.41
CA PHE A 267 18.60 -5.52 -1.96
C PHE A 267 17.86 -6.86 -1.86
N GLY A 268 16.53 -6.87 -1.81
CA GLY A 268 15.69 -8.05 -1.65
C GLY A 268 15.70 -8.63 -0.21
N ILE A 269 16.22 -7.86 0.74
CA ILE A 269 16.29 -8.18 2.17
C ILE A 269 15.94 -6.95 3.00
N TYR A 270 15.68 -7.12 4.28
CA TYR A 270 15.42 -6.01 5.22
C TYR A 270 16.76 -5.41 5.72
N PRO A 271 16.75 -4.11 6.12
CA PRO A 271 17.96 -3.42 6.57
C PRO A 271 18.54 -3.96 7.90
N TYR A 272 17.73 -4.63 8.71
CA TYR A 272 18.11 -5.19 9.98
C TYR A 272 17.74 -6.68 10.05
N LYS A 273 18.43 -7.46 10.88
CA LYS A 273 18.11 -8.87 11.10
C LYS A 273 16.78 -8.96 11.86
N LEU A 274 15.79 -9.48 11.20
CA LEU A 274 14.45 -9.68 11.76
C LEU A 274 14.28 -11.17 12.06
N ASN A 275 14.94 -11.67 13.12
CA ASN A 275 14.69 -13.00 13.60
C ASN A 275 13.28 -13.04 14.22
N ASP A 276 12.44 -14.00 13.82
CA ASP A 276 11.09 -14.26 14.38
C ASP A 276 10.03 -13.16 14.25
N VAL A 277 10.00 -12.43 13.13
CA VAL A 277 8.93 -11.45 12.85
C VAL A 277 7.53 -12.10 12.83
N GLU A 278 7.44 -13.39 12.56
CA GLU A 278 6.18 -14.15 12.61
C GLU A 278 5.56 -14.15 14.01
N ASN A 279 6.37 -14.09 15.05
CA ASN A 279 5.94 -14.10 16.46
C ASN A 279 5.54 -12.72 17.00
N LYS A 280 5.59 -11.64 16.19
CA LYS A 280 5.25 -10.26 16.60
C LYS A 280 6.06 -9.77 17.81
N ASP A 281 7.32 -10.19 17.91
CA ASP A 281 8.25 -9.77 18.95
C ASP A 281 8.78 -8.36 18.63
N TYR A 282 8.00 -7.37 18.98
CA TYR A 282 8.30 -5.95 18.70
C TYR A 282 9.49 -5.44 19.52
N GLU A 283 9.71 -5.98 20.73
CA GLU A 283 10.83 -5.61 21.57
C GLU A 283 12.14 -6.08 20.95
N ASN A 284 12.17 -7.29 20.39
CA ASN A 284 13.33 -7.81 19.70
C ASN A 284 13.61 -7.07 18.39
N ILE A 285 12.56 -6.69 17.64
CA ILE A 285 12.71 -5.85 16.45
C ILE A 285 13.35 -4.51 16.82
N LEU A 286 12.83 -3.83 17.85
CA LEU A 286 13.39 -2.56 18.33
C LEU A 286 14.83 -2.70 18.81
N LYS A 287 15.14 -3.79 19.54
CA LYS A 287 16.49 -4.10 20.01
C LYS A 287 17.46 -4.27 18.84
N ASN A 288 17.06 -4.99 17.81
CA ASN A 288 17.89 -5.19 16.62
C ASN A 288 18.13 -3.87 15.88
N ILE A 289 17.07 -3.07 15.66
CA ILE A 289 17.18 -1.75 15.04
C ILE A 289 18.15 -0.84 15.82
N LYS A 290 18.13 -0.87 17.18
CA LYS A 290 19.01 -0.03 18.02
C LYS A 290 20.45 -0.50 18.06
N ASN A 291 20.68 -1.80 18.00
CA ASN A 291 22.00 -2.40 18.23
C ASN A 291 22.73 -2.74 16.93
N GLU A 292 22.04 -2.96 15.84
CA GLU A 292 22.65 -3.29 14.56
C GLU A 292 23.03 -2.02 13.80
N LYS A 293 24.20 -2.04 13.19
CA LYS A 293 24.60 -1.00 12.24
C LYS A 293 23.93 -1.25 10.90
N LEU A 294 23.42 -0.20 10.27
CA LEU A 294 22.95 -0.29 8.90
C LEU A 294 24.11 -0.70 7.97
N GLU A 295 23.97 -1.86 7.34
CA GLU A 295 24.95 -2.40 6.41
C GLU A 295 24.33 -2.51 5.02
N PHE A 296 25.16 -2.46 3.98
CA PHE A 296 24.74 -2.61 2.59
C PHE A 296 25.43 -3.82 1.97
N PRO A 297 24.67 -4.77 1.38
CA PRO A 297 25.22 -5.92 0.70
C PRO A 297 26.24 -5.52 -0.38
N THR A 298 27.38 -6.19 -0.42
CA THR A 298 28.47 -5.90 -1.35
C THR A 298 28.30 -6.57 -2.71
N ASP A 299 27.47 -7.61 -2.77
CA ASP A 299 27.12 -8.32 -4.00
C ASP A 299 26.15 -7.55 -4.91
N LYS A 300 25.57 -6.44 -4.44
CA LYS A 300 24.68 -5.56 -5.20
C LYS A 300 25.39 -4.28 -5.61
N LYS A 301 25.36 -4.00 -6.91
CA LYS A 301 25.93 -2.77 -7.46
C LYS A 301 24.92 -1.63 -7.33
N ILE A 302 24.89 -1.00 -6.18
CA ILE A 302 24.10 0.21 -5.89
C ILE A 302 25.08 1.36 -5.66
N SER A 303 24.78 2.55 -6.21
CA SER A 303 25.66 3.71 -6.16
C SER A 303 25.89 4.21 -4.74
N PRO A 304 27.00 4.89 -4.47
CA PRO A 304 27.23 5.57 -3.20
C PRO A 304 26.13 6.58 -2.86
N LEU A 305 25.57 7.29 -3.85
CA LEU A 305 24.48 8.24 -3.65
C LEU A 305 23.19 7.57 -3.18
N CYS A 306 22.84 6.40 -3.74
CA CYS A 306 21.69 5.65 -3.26
C CYS A 306 21.87 5.16 -1.81
N LYS A 307 23.06 4.64 -1.48
CA LYS A 307 23.39 4.21 -0.11
C LYS A 307 23.35 5.38 0.88
N ASP A 308 23.86 6.53 0.48
CA ASP A 308 23.82 7.76 1.26
C ASP A 308 22.37 8.19 1.53
N PHE A 309 21.54 8.24 0.50
CA PHE A 309 20.10 8.54 0.63
C PHE A 309 19.40 7.60 1.61
N LEU A 310 19.58 6.29 1.45
CA LEU A 310 18.99 5.28 2.35
C LEU A 310 19.49 5.44 3.79
N SER A 311 20.77 5.77 3.98
CA SER A 311 21.36 6.02 5.30
C SER A 311 20.69 7.17 6.03
N HIS A 312 20.25 8.21 5.32
CA HIS A 312 19.55 9.36 5.90
C HIS A 312 18.07 9.10 6.22
N LEU A 313 17.45 8.14 5.55
CA LEU A 313 16.07 7.72 5.88
C LEU A 313 16.02 6.71 7.02
N LEU A 314 17.00 5.80 7.11
CA LEU A 314 17.05 4.70 8.07
C LEU A 314 17.78 5.07 9.38
N VAL A 315 17.85 6.37 9.70
CA VAL A 315 18.39 6.85 10.98
C VAL A 315 17.40 6.57 12.10
N ASN A 316 17.91 5.96 13.20
CA ASN A 316 17.11 5.63 14.38
C ASN A 316 16.64 6.85 15.17
N ASP A 317 17.40 7.93 15.16
CA ASP A 317 17.06 9.21 15.78
C ASP A 317 16.32 10.10 14.79
N TYR A 318 15.02 10.30 14.99
CA TYR A 318 14.20 11.13 14.09
C TYR A 318 14.71 12.56 13.96
N ASN A 319 15.43 13.12 14.94
CA ASN A 319 16.01 14.46 14.83
C ASN A 319 17.07 14.54 13.72
N LYS A 320 17.77 13.43 13.47
CA LYS A 320 18.83 13.32 12.43
C LYS A 320 18.29 12.79 11.11
N ARG A 321 17.10 12.17 11.12
CA ARG A 321 16.45 11.66 9.90
C ARG A 321 16.03 12.83 9.01
N TYR A 322 16.20 12.69 7.71
CA TYR A 322 15.72 13.64 6.72
C TYR A 322 14.25 13.95 6.90
N ASN A 323 13.90 15.21 6.69
CA ASN A 323 12.54 15.62 6.38
C ASN A 323 12.25 15.47 4.88
N ILE A 324 11.00 15.71 4.47
CA ILE A 324 10.57 15.50 3.08
C ILE A 324 11.30 16.41 2.08
N GLU A 325 11.60 17.65 2.45
CA GLU A 325 12.31 18.59 1.58
C GLU A 325 13.78 18.19 1.40
N GLN A 326 14.45 17.75 2.48
CA GLN A 326 15.81 17.21 2.40
C GLN A 326 15.86 15.96 1.51
N ALA A 327 14.89 15.03 1.69
CA ALA A 327 14.80 13.83 0.87
C ALA A 327 14.59 14.14 -0.61
N LEU A 328 13.68 15.06 -0.95
CA LEU A 328 13.43 15.47 -2.33
C LEU A 328 14.61 16.21 -2.97
N ASN A 329 15.39 16.95 -2.19
CA ASN A 329 16.53 17.70 -2.69
C ASN A 329 17.85 16.87 -2.72
N HIS A 330 17.80 15.62 -2.29
CA HIS A 330 18.98 14.76 -2.32
C HIS A 330 19.47 14.51 -3.76
N PRO A 331 20.81 14.54 -4.03
CA PRO A 331 21.36 14.40 -5.39
C PRO A 331 20.90 13.12 -6.10
N TRP A 332 20.72 12.02 -5.38
CA TRP A 332 20.21 10.79 -5.95
C TRP A 332 18.79 10.96 -6.53
N ILE A 333 17.88 11.62 -5.80
CA ILE A 333 16.50 11.89 -6.24
C ILE A 333 16.47 12.94 -7.35
N GLN A 334 17.36 13.95 -7.31
CA GLN A 334 17.44 14.95 -8.37
C GLN A 334 17.91 14.33 -9.71
N GLY A 335 18.69 13.25 -9.66
CA GLY A 335 19.04 12.46 -10.86
C GLY A 335 17.82 11.89 -11.58
N ALA A 336 16.75 11.50 -10.85
CA ALA A 336 15.50 11.06 -11.45
C ALA A 336 14.74 12.18 -12.20
N LYS A 337 14.83 13.43 -11.74
CA LYS A 337 14.25 14.59 -12.45
C LYS A 337 14.87 14.81 -13.81
N ILE A 338 16.20 14.67 -13.91
CA ILE A 338 16.93 14.80 -15.19
C ILE A 338 16.42 13.74 -16.18
N ILE A 339 16.16 12.51 -15.70
CA ILE A 339 15.58 11.43 -16.52
C ILE A 339 14.17 11.81 -17.01
N LYS A 340 13.37 12.48 -16.16
CA LYS A 340 12.00 12.89 -16.51
C LYS A 340 11.96 14.10 -17.45
N ASP A 341 12.87 15.04 -17.31
CA ASP A 341 12.90 16.29 -18.08
C ASP A 341 13.51 16.11 -19.48
N GLU A 342 14.40 15.13 -19.67
CA GLU A 342 14.92 14.73 -20.97
C GLU A 342 13.95 13.77 -21.65
N LYS A 343 13.06 14.30 -22.51
CA LYS A 343 12.03 13.51 -23.23
C LYS A 343 12.59 12.26 -23.94
N GLU A 344 13.81 12.28 -24.44
CA GLU A 344 14.48 11.12 -25.01
C GLU A 344 14.78 10.01 -24.00
N ASN A 345 15.06 10.36 -22.76
CA ASN A 345 15.33 9.40 -21.69
C ASN A 345 14.05 8.80 -21.07
N ILE A 346 12.92 9.51 -21.11
CA ILE A 346 11.61 8.95 -20.74
C ILE A 346 11.23 7.82 -21.69
N TYR A 347 11.40 8.02 -23.00
CA TYR A 347 11.17 6.95 -23.98
C TYR A 347 12.12 5.77 -23.76
N CYS A 348 13.37 6.01 -23.36
CA CYS A 348 14.30 4.95 -22.98
C CYS A 348 13.87 4.21 -21.72
N LEU A 349 13.38 4.91 -20.69
CA LEU A 349 12.90 4.28 -19.46
C LEU A 349 11.60 3.53 -19.70
N GLU A 350 10.64 4.13 -20.40
CA GLU A 350 9.40 3.46 -20.81
C GLU A 350 9.66 2.28 -21.73
N SER A 351 10.50 2.45 -22.76
CA SER A 351 10.90 1.37 -23.65
C SER A 351 11.65 0.27 -22.90
N PHE A 352 12.53 0.62 -21.97
CA PHE A 352 13.24 -0.34 -21.14
C PHE A 352 12.29 -1.09 -20.21
N LEU A 353 11.34 -0.41 -19.56
CA LEU A 353 10.31 -1.02 -18.71
C LEU A 353 9.34 -1.87 -19.55
N ILE A 354 8.90 -1.37 -20.70
CA ILE A 354 8.02 -2.10 -21.63
C ILE A 354 8.73 -3.32 -22.16
N ASN A 355 9.97 -3.20 -22.62
CA ASN A 355 10.76 -4.35 -23.12
C ASN A 355 11.01 -5.36 -22.02
N MET A 356 11.38 -4.91 -20.81
CA MET A 356 11.54 -5.79 -19.66
C MET A 356 10.26 -6.53 -19.28
N ILE A 357 9.11 -5.86 -19.37
CA ILE A 357 7.79 -6.46 -19.10
C ILE A 357 7.43 -7.42 -20.23
N THR A 358 7.60 -7.03 -21.49
CA THR A 358 7.29 -7.85 -22.66
C THR A 358 8.11 -9.13 -22.71
N ASP A 359 9.43 -9.03 -22.47
CA ASP A 359 10.33 -10.19 -22.39
C ASP A 359 9.95 -11.15 -21.25
N ASN A 360 9.49 -10.60 -20.13
CA ASN A 360 9.08 -11.43 -18.99
C ASN A 360 7.67 -12.01 -19.17
N ILE A 361 6.76 -11.33 -19.85
CA ILE A 361 5.45 -11.89 -20.23
C ILE A 361 5.66 -13.07 -21.19
N GLN A 362 6.55 -12.94 -22.17
CA GLN A 362 6.86 -14.05 -23.09
C GLN A 362 7.44 -15.25 -22.32
N LYS A 363 8.44 -15.03 -21.45
CA LYS A 363 9.02 -16.08 -20.60
C LYS A 363 8.01 -16.70 -19.63
N PHE A 364 7.04 -15.91 -19.14
CA PHE A 364 5.96 -16.40 -18.28
C PHE A 364 4.97 -17.26 -19.06
N ASN A 365 4.62 -16.88 -20.29
CA ASN A 365 3.79 -17.68 -21.17
C ASN A 365 4.48 -19.00 -21.53
N ASP A 366 5.79 -18.96 -21.86
CA ASP A 366 6.61 -20.14 -22.14
C ASP A 366 6.70 -21.08 -20.91
N TYR A 367 6.77 -20.52 -19.70
CA TYR A 367 6.75 -21.31 -18.45
C TYR A 367 5.40 -22.00 -18.24
N ILE A 368 4.28 -21.26 -18.43
CA ILE A 368 2.92 -21.82 -18.34
C ILE A 368 2.69 -22.94 -19.37
N GLU A 369 3.16 -22.73 -20.61
CA GLU A 369 3.07 -23.75 -21.65
C GLU A 369 3.91 -25.00 -21.33
N ASN A 370 5.07 -24.84 -20.73
CA ASN A 370 5.93 -25.96 -20.32
C ASN A 370 5.37 -26.69 -19.09
N GLU A 371 4.81 -25.99 -18.09
CA GLU A 371 4.12 -26.62 -16.96
C GLU A 371 2.84 -27.35 -17.40
N SER A 372 2.09 -26.80 -18.36
CA SER A 372 0.90 -27.47 -18.89
C SER A 372 1.22 -28.75 -19.68
N LYS A 373 2.46 -28.88 -20.20
CA LYS A 373 2.95 -30.14 -20.81
C LYS A 373 3.41 -31.19 -19.80
N ILE A 374 3.77 -30.75 -18.57
CA ILE A 374 4.24 -31.65 -17.49
C ILE A 374 3.06 -32.19 -16.65
N THR A 375 1.95 -31.44 -16.56
CA THR A 375 0.75 -31.82 -15.78
C THR A 375 -0.34 -32.50 -16.61
N ASN A 376 0.02 -33.53 -17.38
CA ASN A 376 -0.94 -34.43 -18.04
C ASN A 376 -1.57 -35.44 -17.04
N ASN A 377 -1.84 -35.02 -15.79
CA ASN A 377 -2.67 -35.74 -14.83
C ASN A 377 -3.55 -34.73 -14.06
N GLY A 378 -4.72 -34.51 -14.64
CA GLY A 378 -5.98 -34.26 -13.95
C GLY A 378 -6.14 -33.09 -13.00
N ASN A 379 -5.91 -31.82 -13.41
CA ASN A 379 -6.69 -30.67 -12.90
C ASN A 379 -6.38 -29.43 -13.75
N LYS A 380 -7.32 -29.08 -14.64
CA LYS A 380 -7.21 -27.89 -15.51
C LYS A 380 -7.48 -26.63 -14.70
N PHE A 381 -6.47 -25.82 -14.44
CA PHE A 381 -6.63 -24.39 -14.18
C PHE A 381 -6.44 -23.60 -15.48
N PHE A 382 -7.54 -23.13 -16.06
CA PHE A 382 -7.49 -22.20 -17.19
C PHE A 382 -7.27 -20.79 -16.68
N LEU A 383 -6.11 -20.21 -16.97
CA LEU A 383 -5.87 -18.76 -16.97
C LEU A 383 -5.98 -18.28 -18.42
N CYS A 384 -7.16 -17.74 -18.80
CA CYS A 384 -7.29 -17.02 -20.07
C CYS A 384 -6.73 -15.62 -19.94
N PHE A 385 -5.61 -15.34 -20.60
CA PHE A 385 -5.23 -14.00 -21.00
C PHE A 385 -5.65 -13.80 -22.46
N GLN A 386 -6.68 -12.96 -22.70
CA GLN A 386 -6.94 -12.42 -24.03
C GLN A 386 -6.21 -11.09 -24.18
N LYS A 387 -5.65 -10.91 -25.39
CA LYS A 387 -4.89 -9.76 -25.93
C LYS A 387 -5.56 -8.40 -25.70
#